data_a887b6edec7db86ae51472495bfb7269
#
_entry.id   a887b6edec7db86ae51472495bfb7269
#
_cell.length_a   1.000
_cell.length_b   1.000
_cell.length_c   1.000
_cell.angle_alpha   90.00
_cell.angle_beta   90.00
_cell.angle_gamma   90.00
#
_symmetry.space_group_name_H-M   'P 1'
#
loop_
_entity.id
_entity.type
_entity.pdbx_description
1 polymer ?
#
loop_
_entity_poly.entity_id
_entity_poly.type
_entity_poly.pdbx_seq_one_letter_code
_entity_poly.pdbx_strand_id
1 'polypeptide(L)'
;MPGMTSKAAAAEGEPEAAVSEVSELQDENTQRLEEVTAMDEDGSIHEIDDTEGTVDEEEGVSGIAMFAARAFSPKVVNFNTKGNAVTNYTDETNGISGYTNGAYGADAAYLGTTADGRIRFMLSGVTGTVNASEVQLVDYSSVAANVSYYTVSGGKLIHYISQDLNQTPTSSVNNGPAPSYLSEGGKYYSYDGHYFYTDYNVMLTDYQNSANGASAVNAGNAFNNYFQFLDMNLSTSYTGDELNNILNSAMVNAGIDPASSKLTGTGNSFVKHQNTYSVNALLSLGIAINESAWGRSSICLSKNNIFGLNAVDSSPNDAYAFPSIDDCIREFMNYQMANAYLKDGQWSNHGEYLGNKGGGINVSYASDPYWGEKAAAHAWNLDTLGGSRDYAGTDDTPTDEPETETPGTGNNTPTDEPETETPGTGNNTPTDEPETETPGTGNNTPADEPETETPGTGNNTPTD
;
A
#
# COMPACT_ATOMS: atom_id res chain seq x y z
N MET A 1 -33.57 15.05 -70.37
CA MET A 1 -34.43 14.13 -69.63
C MET A 1 -33.60 13.61 -68.48
N PRO A 2 -34.02 13.78 -67.19
CA PRO A 2 -33.14 13.89 -66.10
C PRO A 2 -32.82 12.54 -65.46
N GLY A 3 -31.58 12.43 -65.01
CA GLY A 3 -31.05 11.32 -64.17
C GLY A 3 -31.42 11.46 -62.69
N MET A 4 -31.78 10.35 -62.12
CA MET A 4 -31.99 10.25 -60.67
C MET A 4 -30.69 9.76 -60.01
N THR A 5 -30.15 10.59 -59.14
CA THR A 5 -29.08 10.22 -58.18
C THR A 5 -29.69 9.59 -56.92
N SER A 6 -29.36 8.36 -56.60
CA SER A 6 -29.66 7.75 -55.30
C SER A 6 -28.53 8.03 -54.32
N LYS A 7 -28.86 8.69 -53.23
CA LYS A 7 -27.98 9.00 -52.11
C LYS A 7 -27.99 7.80 -51.15
N ALA A 8 -26.86 7.10 -51.02
CA ALA A 8 -26.66 6.11 -49.96
C ALA A 8 -26.39 6.85 -48.63
N ALA A 9 -27.19 6.56 -47.62
CA ALA A 9 -26.96 7.02 -46.25
C ALA A 9 -25.96 6.09 -45.61
N ALA A 10 -24.84 6.65 -45.15
CA ALA A 10 -23.93 5.99 -44.23
C ALA A 10 -24.56 5.99 -42.85
N ALA A 11 -24.63 4.84 -42.22
CA ALA A 11 -24.93 4.71 -40.80
C ALA A 11 -23.63 4.89 -40.05
N GLU A 12 -23.49 6.01 -39.40
CA GLU A 12 -22.52 6.23 -38.32
C GLU A 12 -23.12 5.63 -37.06
N GLY A 13 -22.36 4.76 -36.42
CA GLY A 13 -22.63 4.20 -35.10
C GLY A 13 -21.30 4.00 -34.43
N GLU A 14 -20.84 5.02 -33.71
CA GLU A 14 -19.68 4.97 -32.88
C GLU A 14 -20.00 4.34 -31.52
N PRO A 15 -19.08 3.56 -30.93
CA PRO A 15 -19.11 3.19 -29.51
C PRO A 15 -18.19 4.15 -28.73
N GLU A 16 -18.57 5.42 -28.58
CA GLU A 16 -17.75 6.40 -27.82
C GLU A 16 -17.91 6.34 -26.30
N ALA A 17 -18.94 5.69 -25.77
CA ALA A 17 -19.24 5.77 -24.33
C ALA A 17 -18.30 4.95 -23.43
N ALA A 18 -17.74 3.85 -23.91
CA ALA A 18 -16.93 2.96 -23.06
C ALA A 18 -15.46 3.42 -22.89
N VAL A 19 -14.95 4.23 -23.81
CA VAL A 19 -13.56 4.72 -23.76
C VAL A 19 -13.44 5.98 -22.91
N SER A 20 -14.50 6.79 -22.80
CA SER A 20 -14.49 8.01 -22.01
C SER A 20 -14.54 7.74 -20.50
N GLU A 21 -15.29 6.73 -20.04
CA GLU A 21 -15.37 6.42 -18.61
C GLU A 21 -14.04 5.86 -18.04
N VAL A 22 -13.32 5.05 -18.81
CA VAL A 22 -12.01 4.54 -18.36
C VAL A 22 -10.95 5.64 -18.35
N SER A 23 -11.00 6.60 -19.27
CA SER A 23 -10.08 7.73 -19.29
C SER A 23 -10.38 8.74 -18.17
N GLU A 24 -11.65 8.96 -17.81
CA GLU A 24 -12.01 9.84 -16.70
C GLU A 24 -11.57 9.27 -15.35
N LEU A 25 -11.76 7.97 -15.11
CA LEU A 25 -11.29 7.32 -13.86
C LEU A 25 -9.75 7.30 -13.71
N GLN A 26 -9.03 7.28 -14.83
CA GLN A 26 -7.57 7.35 -14.82
C GLN A 26 -7.06 8.80 -14.70
N ASP A 27 -7.78 9.77 -15.24
CA ASP A 27 -7.39 11.18 -15.19
C ASP A 27 -7.57 11.76 -13.78
N GLU A 28 -8.65 11.41 -13.06
CA GLU A 28 -8.86 11.84 -11.67
C GLU A 28 -7.82 11.25 -10.72
N ASN A 29 -7.41 9.99 -10.95
CA ASN A 29 -6.34 9.37 -10.18
C ASN A 29 -4.95 9.95 -10.54
N THR A 30 -4.76 10.46 -11.75
CA THR A 30 -3.50 11.04 -12.23
C THR A 30 -3.31 12.48 -11.76
N GLN A 31 -4.37 13.27 -11.60
CA GLN A 31 -4.29 14.69 -11.22
C GLN A 31 -3.91 14.91 -9.74
N ARG A 32 -4.00 13.87 -8.90
CA ARG A 32 -3.70 13.94 -7.46
C ARG A 32 -2.42 13.24 -7.02
N LEU A 33 -1.70 12.63 -7.95
CA LEU A 33 -0.43 11.94 -7.69
C LEU A 33 0.78 12.90 -7.69
N GLU A 34 0.57 14.21 -7.54
CA GLU A 34 1.67 15.18 -7.46
C GLU A 34 2.31 15.22 -6.07
N GLU A 35 1.76 14.52 -5.10
CA GLU A 35 2.28 14.47 -3.75
C GLU A 35 3.15 13.24 -3.57
N VAL A 36 4.39 13.49 -3.24
CA VAL A 36 5.44 12.48 -3.05
C VAL A 36 5.71 12.36 -1.57
N THR A 37 5.55 11.17 -1.02
CA THR A 37 5.97 10.88 0.35
C THR A 37 7.39 10.34 0.36
N ALA A 38 8.18 10.72 1.35
CA ALA A 38 9.56 10.29 1.52
C ALA A 38 9.84 9.83 2.95
N MET A 39 10.75 8.88 3.08
CA MET A 39 11.23 8.41 4.37
C MET A 39 12.69 8.80 4.54
N ASP A 40 13.05 9.38 5.69
CA ASP A 40 14.43 9.68 6.08
C ASP A 40 15.21 8.43 6.50
N GLU A 41 16.53 8.53 6.57
CA GLU A 41 17.40 7.42 7.04
C GLU A 41 17.10 6.97 8.48
N ASP A 42 16.51 7.84 9.31
CA ASP A 42 16.09 7.52 10.67
C ASP A 42 14.67 6.93 10.77
N GLY A 43 13.98 6.76 9.62
CA GLY A 43 12.64 6.22 9.52
C GLY A 43 11.53 7.27 9.66
N SER A 44 11.84 8.56 9.71
CA SER A 44 10.86 9.64 9.68
C SER A 44 10.27 9.74 8.27
N ILE A 45 8.93 9.89 8.18
CA ILE A 45 8.23 10.03 6.91
C ILE A 45 7.69 11.44 6.80
N HIS A 46 7.91 12.05 5.64
CA HIS A 46 7.52 13.42 5.33
C HIS A 46 6.73 13.45 4.02
N GLU A 47 5.71 14.31 3.97
CA GLU A 47 4.98 14.64 2.75
C GLU A 47 5.59 15.87 2.10
N ILE A 48 5.51 15.90 0.77
CA ILE A 48 5.94 17.06 -0.02
C ILE A 48 4.71 17.75 -0.55
N ASP A 49 4.45 18.95 -0.06
CA ASP A 49 3.38 19.81 -0.56
C ASP A 49 3.97 20.95 -1.41
N ASP A 50 3.53 21.04 -2.67
CA ASP A 50 3.93 22.11 -3.59
C ASP A 50 3.03 23.36 -3.47
N THR A 51 2.08 23.40 -2.53
CA THR A 51 1.12 24.50 -2.42
C THR A 51 1.11 25.15 -1.02
N GLU A 52 1.63 26.37 -0.90
CA GLU A 52 1.49 27.21 0.29
C GLU A 52 0.02 27.66 0.47
N GLY A 53 -0.68 27.12 1.45
CA GLY A 53 -2.00 27.54 1.88
C GLY A 53 -1.99 28.16 3.28
N THR A 54 -2.38 29.43 3.39
CA THR A 54 -2.49 30.17 4.66
C THR A 54 -3.72 29.75 5.44
N VAL A 55 -3.56 29.56 6.76
CA VAL A 55 -4.60 29.17 7.72
C VAL A 55 -5.13 30.42 8.43
N ASP A 56 -6.45 30.56 8.50
CA ASP A 56 -7.12 31.52 9.41
C ASP A 56 -7.74 30.76 10.60
N GLU A 57 -7.35 31.17 11.82
CA GLU A 57 -7.88 30.66 13.08
C GLU A 57 -9.20 31.37 13.48
N GLU A 58 -10.23 30.65 13.90
CA GLU A 58 -11.28 31.19 14.76
C GLU A 58 -11.72 30.25 15.89
N GLU A 59 -12.00 30.88 17.04
CA GLU A 59 -12.09 30.35 18.39
C GLU A 59 -13.38 29.60 18.74
N GLY A 60 -13.28 28.76 19.79
CA GLY A 60 -14.29 27.87 20.30
C GLY A 60 -15.35 28.48 21.23
N VAL A 61 -16.37 27.71 21.53
CA VAL A 61 -17.32 27.91 22.66
C VAL A 61 -17.65 26.58 23.35
N SER A 62 -17.51 26.62 24.67
CA SER A 62 -17.82 25.58 25.64
C SER A 62 -19.32 25.52 25.98
N GLY A 63 -19.87 24.34 26.16
CA GLY A 63 -21.22 24.16 26.69
C GLY A 63 -21.48 22.78 27.28
N ILE A 64 -21.88 22.76 28.56
CA ILE A 64 -22.08 21.59 29.41
C ILE A 64 -23.39 20.86 29.09
N ALA A 65 -23.33 19.51 29.08
CA ALA A 65 -24.40 18.61 28.67
C ALA A 65 -25.36 18.20 29.78
N MET A 66 -26.64 18.02 29.45
CA MET A 66 -27.64 17.28 30.21
C MET A 66 -27.87 15.89 29.62
N PHE A 67 -27.85 14.87 30.47
CA PHE A 67 -28.17 13.50 30.11
C PHE A 67 -29.66 13.32 29.84
N ALA A 68 -30.04 13.18 28.58
CA ALA A 68 -31.27 12.52 28.17
C ALA A 68 -30.81 11.30 27.33
N ALA A 69 -31.50 10.18 27.43
CA ALA A 69 -31.26 9.01 26.56
C ALA A 69 -31.43 9.46 25.10
N ARG A 70 -30.34 9.88 24.50
CA ARG A 70 -30.29 10.32 23.11
C ARG A 70 -30.33 9.06 22.27
N ALA A 71 -31.27 8.96 21.34
CA ALA A 71 -31.16 8.01 20.26
C ALA A 71 -29.72 8.10 19.68
N PHE A 72 -29.03 6.98 19.64
CA PHE A 72 -27.64 6.93 19.18
C PHE A 72 -27.62 7.44 17.73
N SER A 73 -27.10 8.64 17.53
CA SER A 73 -26.88 9.17 16.19
C SER A 73 -25.49 8.72 15.76
N PRO A 74 -25.36 7.90 14.69
CA PRO A 74 -24.08 7.45 14.22
C PRO A 74 -23.21 8.64 13.80
N LYS A 75 -21.92 8.55 14.09
CA LYS A 75 -20.94 9.60 13.80
C LYS A 75 -19.86 9.13 12.87
N VAL A 76 -19.27 10.08 12.19
CA VAL A 76 -18.06 9.95 11.34
C VAL A 76 -16.95 10.73 12.04
N VAL A 77 -15.75 10.17 12.06
CA VAL A 77 -14.54 10.90 12.44
C VAL A 77 -13.98 11.58 11.20
N ASN A 78 -13.88 12.88 11.22
CA ASN A 78 -13.25 13.67 10.16
C ASN A 78 -11.80 13.94 10.53
N PHE A 79 -10.86 13.43 9.74
CA PHE A 79 -9.42 13.65 9.88
C PHE A 79 -8.93 14.86 9.09
N ASN A 80 -9.70 15.35 8.09
CA ASN A 80 -9.33 16.54 7.33
C ASN A 80 -9.68 17.81 8.11
N THR A 81 -8.89 18.12 9.12
CA THR A 81 -9.04 19.29 10.01
C THR A 81 -7.84 20.21 9.96
N LYS A 82 -6.74 19.82 9.27
CA LYS A 82 -5.45 20.51 9.30
C LYS A 82 -4.87 20.77 7.91
N GLY A 83 -5.70 20.73 6.86
CA GLY A 83 -5.21 20.76 5.49
C GLY A 83 -4.31 19.54 5.22
N ASN A 84 -3.12 19.76 4.70
CA ASN A 84 -2.20 18.69 4.31
C ASN A 84 -1.32 18.14 5.47
N ALA A 85 -1.54 18.57 6.70
CA ALA A 85 -0.74 18.10 7.83
C ALA A 85 -1.20 16.73 8.33
N VAL A 86 -0.24 15.92 8.75
CA VAL A 86 -0.52 14.59 9.32
C VAL A 86 -1.17 14.67 10.71
N THR A 87 -1.98 13.66 11.01
CA THR A 87 -2.58 13.42 12.32
C THR A 87 -2.04 12.12 12.88
N ASN A 88 -1.37 12.20 14.04
CA ASN A 88 -0.84 11.02 14.71
C ASN A 88 -1.92 10.32 15.54
N TYR A 89 -1.90 9.00 15.54
CA TYR A 89 -2.80 8.15 16.32
C TYR A 89 -2.01 7.03 17.03
N THR A 90 -2.67 6.30 17.91
CA THR A 90 -2.13 5.07 18.50
C THR A 90 -2.95 3.90 17.98
N ASP A 91 -2.31 2.92 17.35
CA ASP A 91 -2.91 1.65 16.98
C ASP A 91 -3.25 0.85 18.25
N GLU A 92 -4.50 0.43 18.41
CA GLU A 92 -4.95 -0.32 19.58
C GLU A 92 -4.44 -1.76 19.60
N THR A 93 -4.07 -2.33 18.45
CA THR A 93 -3.65 -3.73 18.32
C THR A 93 -2.28 -3.96 18.94
N ASN A 94 -1.36 -3.03 18.73
CA ASN A 94 0.05 -3.17 19.10
C ASN A 94 0.59 -2.02 19.96
N GLY A 95 -0.18 -0.93 20.12
CA GLY A 95 0.20 0.27 20.86
C GLY A 95 1.23 1.16 20.15
N ILE A 96 1.51 0.89 18.88
CA ILE A 96 2.47 1.66 18.07
C ILE A 96 1.83 2.97 17.63
N SER A 97 2.63 4.03 17.54
CA SER A 97 2.22 5.30 16.93
C SER A 97 2.11 5.13 15.42
N GLY A 98 0.95 5.46 14.87
CA GLY A 98 0.71 5.58 13.45
C GLY A 98 0.34 7.03 13.09
N TYR A 99 0.23 7.31 11.79
CA TYR A 99 -0.13 8.62 11.28
C TYR A 99 -0.97 8.48 10.02
N THR A 100 -1.78 9.52 9.74
CA THR A 100 -2.59 9.63 8.52
C THR A 100 -2.76 11.09 8.13
N ASN A 101 -2.97 11.35 6.85
CA ASN A 101 -3.33 12.66 6.36
C ASN A 101 -4.78 12.66 5.86
N GLY A 102 -5.59 13.52 6.48
CA GLY A 102 -7.02 13.64 6.17
C GLY A 102 -7.32 14.18 4.78
N ALA A 103 -6.35 14.82 4.11
CA ALA A 103 -6.51 15.29 2.75
C ALA A 103 -6.61 14.13 1.73
N TYR A 104 -6.06 12.95 2.07
CA TYR A 104 -6.14 11.74 1.22
C TYR A 104 -7.28 10.79 1.60
N GLY A 105 -7.73 10.84 2.86
CA GLY A 105 -8.82 10.02 3.38
C GLY A 105 -9.41 10.71 4.60
N ALA A 106 -10.47 11.51 4.38
CA ALA A 106 -11.02 12.38 5.41
C ALA A 106 -11.82 11.65 6.48
N ASP A 107 -12.51 10.57 6.13
CA ASP A 107 -13.50 9.93 6.97
C ASP A 107 -13.05 8.59 7.55
N ALA A 108 -13.45 8.37 8.81
CA ALA A 108 -13.28 7.10 9.49
C ALA A 108 -14.52 6.76 10.34
N ALA A 109 -14.69 5.46 10.63
CA ALA A 109 -15.78 5.01 11.50
C ALA A 109 -15.51 5.42 12.94
N TYR A 110 -16.51 6.02 13.60
CA TYR A 110 -16.45 6.37 15.03
C TYR A 110 -16.78 5.15 15.89
N LEU A 111 -15.83 4.68 16.69
CA LEU A 111 -15.98 3.51 17.55
C LEU A 111 -16.29 3.86 19.01
N GLY A 112 -16.22 5.13 19.38
CA GLY A 112 -16.48 5.57 20.75
C GLY A 112 -15.43 6.58 21.23
N THR A 113 -15.60 6.99 22.50
CA THR A 113 -14.63 7.84 23.19
C THR A 113 -14.09 7.08 24.40
N THR A 114 -12.78 7.06 24.56
CA THR A 114 -12.09 6.42 25.68
C THR A 114 -12.33 7.18 27.00
N ALA A 115 -12.01 6.56 28.13
CA ALA A 115 -12.17 7.19 29.44
C ALA A 115 -11.29 8.45 29.62
N ASP A 116 -10.17 8.53 28.93
CA ASP A 116 -9.25 9.69 28.90
C ASP A 116 -9.63 10.71 27.82
N GLY A 117 -10.75 10.52 27.09
CA GLY A 117 -11.30 11.47 26.13
C GLY A 117 -10.76 11.38 24.72
N ARG A 118 -9.96 10.36 24.38
CA ARG A 118 -9.49 10.11 23.01
C ARG A 118 -10.63 9.53 22.16
N ILE A 119 -10.61 9.77 20.88
CA ILE A 119 -11.56 9.23 19.91
C ILE A 119 -11.04 7.90 19.38
N ARG A 120 -11.84 6.84 19.49
CA ARG A 120 -11.59 5.54 18.86
C ARG A 120 -12.17 5.53 17.46
N PHE A 121 -11.44 5.00 16.51
CA PHE A 121 -11.84 4.99 15.10
C PHE A 121 -11.39 3.70 14.39
N MET A 122 -12.00 3.43 13.22
CA MET A 122 -11.51 2.47 12.21
C MET A 122 -11.27 3.23 10.92
N LEU A 123 -10.05 3.12 10.37
CA LEU A 123 -9.64 3.73 9.10
C LEU A 123 -8.67 2.80 8.38
N SER A 124 -8.98 2.42 7.14
CA SER A 124 -8.06 1.63 6.30
C SER A 124 -7.42 0.46 7.06
N GLY A 125 -8.25 -0.36 7.68
CA GLY A 125 -7.82 -1.57 8.41
C GLY A 125 -7.31 -1.36 9.83
N VAL A 126 -6.93 -0.14 10.24
CA VAL A 126 -6.45 0.11 11.60
C VAL A 126 -7.60 0.51 12.54
N THR A 127 -7.66 -0.13 13.71
CA THR A 127 -8.42 0.35 14.86
C THR A 127 -7.47 1.15 15.76
N GLY A 128 -7.75 2.44 15.93
CA GLY A 128 -6.84 3.32 16.65
C GLY A 128 -7.54 4.33 17.55
N THR A 129 -6.74 5.05 18.34
CA THR A 129 -7.18 6.20 19.13
C THR A 129 -6.42 7.46 18.73
N VAL A 130 -7.14 8.57 18.61
CA VAL A 130 -6.60 9.90 18.29
C VAL A 130 -7.01 10.92 19.32
N ASN A 131 -6.24 12.00 19.52
CA ASN A 131 -6.66 13.10 20.37
C ASN A 131 -7.91 13.76 19.81
N ALA A 132 -8.88 14.06 20.65
CA ALA A 132 -10.15 14.66 20.23
C ALA A 132 -9.98 16.05 19.58
N SER A 133 -8.89 16.77 19.90
CA SER A 133 -8.56 18.06 19.29
C SER A 133 -7.98 17.96 17.88
N GLU A 134 -7.59 16.77 17.45
CA GLU A 134 -6.94 16.53 16.16
C GLU A 134 -7.95 16.17 15.05
N VAL A 135 -9.20 15.86 15.42
CA VAL A 135 -10.26 15.40 14.53
C VAL A 135 -11.57 16.10 14.84
N GLN A 136 -12.54 15.99 13.94
CA GLN A 136 -13.89 16.48 14.17
C GLN A 136 -14.88 15.30 14.17
N LEU A 137 -15.80 15.26 15.14
CA LEU A 137 -16.93 14.32 15.13
C LEU A 137 -18.14 14.94 14.42
N VAL A 138 -18.55 14.34 13.32
CA VAL A 138 -19.68 14.80 12.49
C VAL A 138 -20.83 13.80 12.58
N ASP A 139 -22.07 14.27 12.65
CA ASP A 139 -23.24 13.38 12.58
C ASP A 139 -23.35 12.77 11.18
N TYR A 140 -23.38 11.43 11.08
CA TYR A 140 -23.45 10.73 9.79
C TYR A 140 -24.60 11.23 8.90
N SER A 141 -25.77 11.52 9.49
CA SER A 141 -26.92 12.01 8.74
C SER A 141 -26.66 13.31 7.97
N SER A 142 -25.68 14.11 8.38
CA SER A 142 -25.31 15.36 7.68
C SER A 142 -24.30 15.14 6.54
N VAL A 143 -23.56 14.00 6.55
CA VAL A 143 -22.50 13.72 5.60
C VAL A 143 -22.66 12.37 4.87
N ALA A 144 -23.82 11.74 4.96
CA ALA A 144 -24.08 10.40 4.42
C ALA A 144 -23.82 10.25 2.90
N ALA A 145 -23.93 11.35 2.15
CA ALA A 145 -23.61 11.38 0.72
C ALA A 145 -22.12 11.55 0.45
N ASN A 146 -21.34 11.95 1.46
CA ASN A 146 -19.98 12.45 1.32
C ASN A 146 -18.92 11.54 1.96
N VAL A 147 -19.33 10.46 2.66
CA VAL A 147 -18.40 9.45 3.20
C VAL A 147 -17.89 8.53 2.11
N SER A 148 -16.73 7.93 2.33
CA SER A 148 -16.14 6.91 1.48
C SER A 148 -17.06 5.70 1.31
N TYR A 149 -17.04 5.09 0.12
CA TYR A 149 -17.87 3.92 -0.18
C TYR A 149 -17.31 3.12 -1.35
N TYR A 150 -17.67 1.85 -1.41
CA TYR A 150 -17.43 0.98 -2.55
C TYR A 150 -18.69 0.83 -3.40
N THR A 151 -18.49 0.61 -4.71
CA THR A 151 -19.58 0.25 -5.63
C THR A 151 -19.07 -0.72 -6.67
N VAL A 152 -19.98 -1.41 -7.35
CA VAL A 152 -19.64 -2.21 -8.52
C VAL A 152 -20.04 -1.43 -9.76
N SER A 153 -19.10 -1.22 -10.67
CA SER A 153 -19.34 -0.56 -11.96
C SER A 153 -18.62 -1.29 -13.08
N GLY A 154 -19.37 -1.75 -14.08
CA GLY A 154 -18.84 -2.53 -15.20
C GLY A 154 -18.14 -3.82 -14.74
N GLY A 155 -18.64 -4.46 -13.68
CA GLY A 155 -18.04 -5.65 -13.09
C GLY A 155 -16.74 -5.41 -12.32
N LYS A 156 -16.39 -4.16 -12.02
CA LYS A 156 -15.21 -3.75 -11.24
C LYS A 156 -15.63 -3.24 -9.87
N LEU A 157 -14.82 -3.49 -8.86
CA LEU A 157 -14.97 -2.94 -7.52
C LEU A 157 -14.28 -1.59 -7.45
N ILE A 158 -15.07 -0.53 -7.36
CA ILE A 158 -14.58 0.86 -7.31
C ILE A 158 -14.73 1.39 -5.89
N HIS A 159 -13.64 1.89 -5.31
CA HIS A 159 -13.63 2.58 -4.02
C HIS A 159 -13.64 4.09 -4.25
N TYR A 160 -14.71 4.77 -3.86
CA TYR A 160 -14.79 6.22 -3.82
C TYR A 160 -14.30 6.71 -2.46
N ILE A 161 -13.25 7.52 -2.44
CA ILE A 161 -12.57 8.01 -1.24
C ILE A 161 -12.98 9.45 -0.97
N SER A 162 -13.51 9.70 0.23
CA SER A 162 -13.81 11.05 0.71
C SER A 162 -12.52 11.75 1.13
N GLN A 163 -12.31 12.94 0.62
CA GLN A 163 -11.21 13.82 1.00
C GLN A 163 -11.75 15.09 1.66
N ASP A 164 -13.06 15.34 1.53
CA ASP A 164 -13.75 16.44 2.19
C ASP A 164 -15.21 16.03 2.46
N LEU A 165 -15.58 15.97 3.73
CA LEU A 165 -16.95 15.63 4.13
C LEU A 165 -18.01 16.67 3.75
N ASN A 166 -17.62 17.80 3.17
CA ASN A 166 -18.55 18.78 2.61
C ASN A 166 -18.89 18.52 1.13
N GLN A 167 -18.23 17.56 0.49
CA GLN A 167 -18.38 17.25 -0.93
C GLN A 167 -18.59 15.75 -1.14
N THR A 168 -19.32 15.39 -2.20
CA THR A 168 -19.41 14.00 -2.64
C THR A 168 -18.03 13.54 -3.14
N PRO A 169 -17.56 12.33 -2.76
CA PRO A 169 -16.29 11.81 -3.21
C PRO A 169 -16.18 11.77 -4.74
N THR A 170 -15.09 12.31 -5.27
CA THR A 170 -14.75 12.26 -6.70
C THR A 170 -13.49 11.42 -6.93
N SER A 171 -12.62 11.30 -5.93
CA SER A 171 -11.44 10.42 -5.98
C SER A 171 -11.87 8.96 -5.90
N SER A 172 -11.38 8.12 -6.80
CA SER A 172 -11.73 6.70 -6.80
C SER A 172 -10.55 5.81 -7.16
N VAL A 173 -10.58 4.57 -6.67
CA VAL A 173 -9.62 3.51 -6.97
C VAL A 173 -10.35 2.32 -7.55
N ASN A 174 -9.82 1.78 -8.65
CA ASN A 174 -10.34 0.58 -9.28
C ASN A 174 -9.59 -0.65 -8.72
N ASN A 175 -10.28 -1.43 -7.88
CA ASN A 175 -9.72 -2.61 -7.21
C ASN A 175 -9.82 -3.91 -8.04
N GLY A 176 -10.08 -3.79 -9.33
CA GLY A 176 -10.18 -4.95 -10.21
C GLY A 176 -11.56 -5.60 -10.19
N PRO A 177 -11.65 -6.91 -10.49
CA PRO A 177 -12.93 -7.63 -10.58
C PRO A 177 -13.72 -7.55 -9.29
N ALA A 178 -15.01 -7.20 -9.38
CA ALA A 178 -15.89 -7.21 -8.22
C ALA A 178 -16.19 -8.65 -7.80
N PRO A 179 -16.15 -8.96 -6.49
CA PRO A 179 -16.59 -10.27 -5.99
C PRO A 179 -18.06 -10.54 -6.31
N SER A 180 -18.41 -11.83 -6.53
CA SER A 180 -19.74 -12.25 -6.96
C SER A 180 -20.88 -11.93 -5.98
N TYR A 181 -20.55 -11.74 -4.70
CA TYR A 181 -21.51 -11.37 -3.66
C TYR A 181 -21.87 -9.86 -3.66
N LEU A 182 -21.17 -9.04 -4.44
CA LEU A 182 -21.50 -7.63 -4.64
C LEU A 182 -22.27 -7.44 -5.95
N SER A 183 -23.25 -6.55 -5.95
CA SER A 183 -24.14 -6.33 -7.09
C SER A 183 -23.78 -5.05 -7.84
N GLU A 184 -23.92 -5.05 -9.17
CA GLU A 184 -23.72 -3.89 -10.04
C GLU A 184 -24.57 -2.70 -9.56
N GLY A 185 -23.93 -1.53 -9.41
CA GLY A 185 -24.53 -0.31 -8.92
C GLY A 185 -24.85 -0.30 -7.42
N GLY A 186 -24.53 -1.38 -6.67
CA GLY A 186 -24.69 -1.41 -5.22
C GLY A 186 -23.72 -0.46 -4.52
N LYS A 187 -24.16 0.23 -3.45
CA LYS A 187 -23.30 1.04 -2.58
C LYS A 187 -22.99 0.27 -1.31
N TYR A 188 -21.71 0.18 -0.96
CA TYR A 188 -21.23 -0.58 0.18
C TYR A 188 -20.27 0.26 1.02
N TYR A 189 -20.29 0.08 2.33
CA TYR A 189 -19.39 0.72 3.28
C TYR A 189 -18.38 -0.29 3.81
N SER A 190 -17.12 0.11 3.92
CA SER A 190 -16.05 -0.67 4.51
C SER A 190 -14.88 0.26 4.87
N TYR A 191 -14.45 0.25 6.13
CA TYR A 191 -13.21 0.95 6.56
C TYR A 191 -12.07 -0.02 6.87
N ASP A 192 -12.32 -1.35 6.82
CA ASP A 192 -11.28 -2.36 6.92
C ASP A 192 -10.80 -2.88 5.54
N GLY A 193 -11.60 -2.61 4.48
CA GLY A 193 -11.32 -3.07 3.13
C GLY A 193 -11.62 -4.56 2.89
N HIS A 194 -12.11 -5.28 3.92
CA HIS A 194 -12.33 -6.72 3.89
C HIS A 194 -13.80 -7.10 3.94
N TYR A 195 -14.62 -6.35 4.68
CA TYR A 195 -16.03 -6.65 4.89
C TYR A 195 -16.92 -5.52 4.42
N PHE A 196 -17.90 -5.83 3.58
CA PHE A 196 -18.78 -4.87 2.92
C PHE A 196 -20.17 -4.86 3.52
N TYR A 197 -20.70 -3.67 3.77
CA TYR A 197 -22.00 -3.47 4.39
C TYR A 197 -22.88 -2.56 3.54
N THR A 198 -24.16 -2.90 3.41
CA THR A 198 -25.16 -2.05 2.72
C THR A 198 -25.71 -0.94 3.61
N ASP A 199 -25.51 -1.04 4.93
CA ASP A 199 -25.98 -0.05 5.93
C ASP A 199 -24.82 0.39 6.81
N TYR A 200 -24.58 1.70 6.86
CA TYR A 200 -23.52 2.32 7.65
C TYR A 200 -23.65 2.05 9.16
N ASN A 201 -24.90 2.01 9.69
CA ASN A 201 -25.13 1.79 11.12
C ASN A 201 -24.84 0.33 11.52
N VAL A 202 -25.15 -0.60 10.62
CA VAL A 202 -24.81 -2.04 10.81
C VAL A 202 -23.31 -2.23 10.84
N MET A 203 -22.59 -1.65 9.88
CA MET A 203 -21.11 -1.64 9.88
C MET A 203 -20.54 -1.05 11.17
N LEU A 204 -21.02 0.12 11.55
CA LEU A 204 -20.54 0.81 12.75
C LEU A 204 -20.80 -0.01 14.01
N THR A 205 -21.95 -0.70 14.10
CA THR A 205 -22.30 -1.58 15.22
C THR A 205 -21.35 -2.76 15.32
N ASP A 206 -21.02 -3.42 14.19
CA ASP A 206 -20.08 -4.53 14.17
C ASP A 206 -18.68 -4.06 14.61
N TYR A 207 -18.19 -2.96 14.07
CA TYR A 207 -16.88 -2.39 14.46
C TYR A 207 -16.82 -2.01 15.94
N GLN A 208 -17.86 -1.36 16.49
CA GLN A 208 -17.92 -0.99 17.90
C GLN A 208 -17.91 -2.18 18.85
N ASN A 209 -18.45 -3.32 18.40
CA ASN A 209 -18.51 -4.56 19.15
C ASN A 209 -17.29 -5.48 18.89
N SER A 210 -16.31 -5.04 18.11
CA SER A 210 -15.16 -5.85 17.67
C SER A 210 -15.61 -7.16 16.99
N ALA A 211 -16.68 -7.07 16.21
CA ALA A 211 -17.30 -8.16 15.47
C ALA A 211 -17.26 -7.90 13.95
N ASN A 212 -16.12 -7.40 13.46
CA ASN A 212 -15.94 -7.02 12.06
C ASN A 212 -16.37 -8.17 11.14
N GLY A 213 -17.23 -7.84 10.17
CA GLY A 213 -17.73 -8.82 9.21
C GLY A 213 -18.93 -9.64 9.66
N ALA A 214 -19.35 -9.60 10.93
CA ALA A 214 -20.44 -10.46 11.45
C ALA A 214 -21.77 -10.25 10.70
N SER A 215 -22.09 -9.01 10.33
CA SER A 215 -23.31 -8.62 9.61
C SER A 215 -23.03 -8.13 8.18
N ALA A 216 -21.83 -8.35 7.67
CA ALA A 216 -21.44 -7.96 6.31
C ALA A 216 -22.14 -8.81 5.24
N VAL A 217 -22.26 -8.31 4.01
CA VAL A 217 -22.75 -9.10 2.87
C VAL A 217 -21.87 -10.32 2.57
N ASN A 218 -20.60 -10.24 2.94
CA ASN A 218 -19.61 -11.30 2.81
C ASN A 218 -19.15 -11.84 4.17
N ALA A 219 -20.08 -11.96 5.12
CA ALA A 219 -19.78 -12.53 6.43
C ALA A 219 -19.12 -13.91 6.33
N GLY A 220 -18.00 -14.09 7.04
CA GLY A 220 -17.21 -15.32 6.98
C GLY A 220 -16.36 -15.51 5.72
N ASN A 221 -16.35 -14.53 4.79
CA ASN A 221 -15.55 -14.54 3.57
C ASN A 221 -14.92 -13.16 3.36
N ALA A 222 -13.79 -12.89 4.02
CA ALA A 222 -13.09 -11.62 3.92
C ALA A 222 -12.59 -11.38 2.50
N PHE A 223 -12.85 -10.20 1.94
CA PHE A 223 -12.25 -9.80 0.68
C PHE A 223 -10.79 -9.44 0.88
N ASN A 224 -9.94 -9.92 0.01
CA ASN A 224 -8.55 -9.51 -0.08
C ASN A 224 -8.26 -9.01 -1.48
N ASN A 225 -7.96 -7.72 -1.62
CA ASN A 225 -7.51 -7.15 -2.89
C ASN A 225 -6.17 -7.78 -3.26
N TYR A 226 -6.15 -8.57 -4.33
CA TYR A 226 -5.03 -9.45 -4.66
C TYR A 226 -3.67 -8.76 -4.63
N PHE A 227 -3.47 -7.70 -5.41
CA PHE A 227 -2.17 -7.02 -5.48
C PHE A 227 -1.84 -6.18 -4.25
N GLN A 228 -2.83 -5.79 -3.46
CA GLN A 228 -2.60 -5.04 -2.21
C GLN A 228 -2.02 -5.93 -1.11
N PHE A 229 -2.39 -7.23 -1.13
CA PHE A 229 -1.96 -8.21 -0.13
C PHE A 229 -1.05 -9.29 -0.72
N LEU A 230 -0.59 -9.13 -1.98
CA LEU A 230 0.38 -10.02 -2.60
C LEU A 230 1.76 -9.83 -1.95
N ASP A 231 2.40 -10.94 -1.62
CA ASP A 231 3.76 -10.94 -1.08
C ASP A 231 4.74 -10.28 -2.06
N MET A 232 5.39 -9.20 -1.60
CA MET A 232 6.37 -8.42 -2.36
C MET A 232 7.65 -9.20 -2.68
N ASN A 233 7.90 -10.33 -2.02
CA ASN A 233 9.06 -11.19 -2.31
C ASN A 233 8.79 -12.14 -3.50
N LEU A 234 7.56 -12.26 -3.96
CA LEU A 234 7.22 -13.03 -5.16
C LEU A 234 7.64 -12.28 -6.42
N SER A 235 8.22 -13.00 -7.37
CA SER A 235 8.61 -12.41 -8.66
C SER A 235 7.42 -12.28 -9.60
N THR A 236 7.33 -11.16 -10.33
CA THR A 236 6.43 -11.08 -11.49
C THR A 236 6.85 -12.08 -12.57
N SER A 237 5.89 -12.58 -13.33
CA SER A 237 6.10 -13.47 -14.47
C SER A 237 6.50 -12.72 -15.76
N TYR A 238 6.44 -11.39 -15.76
CA TYR A 238 6.76 -10.56 -16.92
C TYR A 238 8.25 -10.34 -17.06
N THR A 239 8.72 -10.38 -18.30
CA THR A 239 10.07 -9.91 -18.67
C THR A 239 10.11 -8.37 -18.65
N GLY A 240 11.32 -7.80 -18.59
CA GLY A 240 11.48 -6.35 -18.62
C GLY A 240 11.02 -5.70 -19.92
N ASP A 241 11.17 -6.38 -21.06
CA ASP A 241 10.65 -5.87 -22.34
C ASP A 241 9.13 -5.92 -22.41
N GLU A 242 8.50 -6.94 -21.83
CA GLU A 242 7.03 -6.99 -21.69
C GLU A 242 6.55 -5.87 -20.78
N LEU A 243 7.17 -5.64 -19.61
CA LEU A 243 6.83 -4.53 -18.71
C LEU A 243 6.98 -3.18 -19.42
N ASN A 244 8.00 -2.97 -20.24
CA ASN A 244 8.15 -1.74 -21.04
C ASN A 244 6.98 -1.53 -22.00
N ASN A 245 6.53 -2.59 -22.69
CA ASN A 245 5.42 -2.53 -23.62
C ASN A 245 4.07 -2.29 -22.89
N ILE A 246 3.87 -2.97 -21.77
CA ILE A 246 2.70 -2.82 -20.93
C ILE A 246 2.62 -1.39 -20.38
N LEU A 247 3.70 -0.88 -19.83
CA LEU A 247 3.79 0.47 -19.26
C LEU A 247 3.51 1.55 -20.33
N ASN A 248 4.11 1.41 -21.52
CA ASN A 248 3.81 2.33 -22.62
C ASN A 248 2.33 2.31 -23.01
N SER A 249 1.72 1.11 -23.05
CA SER A 249 0.29 0.97 -23.35
C SER A 249 -0.57 1.61 -22.26
N ALA A 250 -0.21 1.42 -20.99
CA ALA A 250 -0.90 2.02 -19.86
C ALA A 250 -0.83 3.56 -19.90
N MET A 251 0.35 4.13 -20.20
CA MET A 251 0.50 5.59 -20.37
C MET A 251 -0.38 6.14 -21.51
N VAL A 252 -0.37 5.46 -22.66
CA VAL A 252 -1.21 5.88 -23.81
C VAL A 252 -2.70 5.84 -23.46
N ASN A 253 -3.14 4.78 -22.77
CA ASN A 253 -4.53 4.67 -22.30
C ASN A 253 -4.90 5.77 -21.28
N ALA A 254 -3.94 6.21 -20.48
CA ALA A 254 -4.10 7.33 -19.55
C ALA A 254 -3.89 8.72 -20.20
N GLY A 255 -3.80 8.81 -21.54
CA GLY A 255 -3.58 10.06 -22.25
C GLY A 255 -2.18 10.66 -22.09
N ILE A 256 -1.23 9.88 -21.58
CA ILE A 256 0.15 10.31 -21.31
C ILE A 256 1.03 9.93 -22.51
N ASP A 257 1.82 10.90 -22.99
CA ASP A 257 2.89 10.62 -23.94
C ASP A 257 4.05 9.90 -23.24
N PRO A 258 4.35 8.62 -23.58
CA PRO A 258 5.48 7.91 -22.98
C PRO A 258 6.82 8.66 -23.07
N ALA A 259 7.01 9.49 -24.09
CA ALA A 259 8.24 10.28 -24.24
C ALA A 259 8.39 11.37 -23.16
N SER A 260 7.32 11.74 -22.47
CA SER A 260 7.34 12.70 -21.36
C SER A 260 7.67 12.07 -20.01
N SER A 261 7.70 10.74 -19.92
CA SER A 261 7.85 9.99 -18.67
C SER A 261 9.28 9.44 -18.47
N LYS A 262 9.80 9.59 -17.28
CA LYS A 262 11.05 8.92 -16.84
C LYS A 262 10.89 7.42 -16.60
N LEU A 263 9.66 6.91 -16.50
CA LEU A 263 9.40 5.47 -16.38
C LEU A 263 9.51 4.72 -17.71
N THR A 264 9.48 5.41 -18.84
CA THR A 264 9.61 4.78 -20.16
C THR A 264 10.94 4.02 -20.29
N GLY A 265 10.85 2.72 -20.63
CA GLY A 265 12.01 1.87 -20.79
C GLY A 265 12.64 1.30 -19.51
N THR A 266 12.00 1.50 -18.34
CA THR A 266 12.55 1.07 -17.05
C THR A 266 12.25 -0.38 -16.68
N GLY A 267 11.39 -1.09 -17.42
CA GLY A 267 10.99 -2.47 -17.12
C GLY A 267 12.16 -3.43 -16.95
N ASN A 268 13.20 -3.30 -17.79
CA ASN A 268 14.41 -4.13 -17.66
C ASN A 268 15.18 -3.85 -16.36
N SER A 269 15.19 -2.60 -15.88
CA SER A 269 15.79 -2.24 -14.60
C SER A 269 15.02 -2.85 -13.42
N PHE A 270 13.69 -2.75 -13.43
CA PHE A 270 12.85 -3.35 -12.38
C PHE A 270 13.07 -4.87 -12.31
N VAL A 271 13.00 -5.60 -13.43
CA VAL A 271 13.21 -7.06 -13.43
C VAL A 271 14.66 -7.43 -13.05
N LYS A 272 15.66 -6.66 -13.46
CA LYS A 272 17.06 -6.86 -13.04
C LYS A 272 17.18 -6.78 -11.51
N HIS A 273 16.59 -5.78 -10.91
CA HIS A 273 16.67 -5.57 -9.47
C HIS A 273 15.75 -6.52 -8.68
N GLN A 274 14.61 -6.94 -9.23
CA GLN A 274 13.82 -8.05 -8.69
C GLN A 274 14.66 -9.31 -8.52
N ASN A 275 15.39 -9.71 -9.58
CA ASN A 275 16.21 -10.89 -9.56
C ASN A 275 17.43 -10.79 -8.61
N THR A 276 17.81 -9.57 -8.23
CA THR A 276 18.93 -9.32 -7.32
C THR A 276 18.50 -9.25 -5.87
N TYR A 277 17.35 -8.65 -5.58
CA TYR A 277 16.92 -8.29 -4.22
C TYR A 277 15.65 -9.02 -3.79
N SER A 278 15.05 -9.86 -4.65
CA SER A 278 13.78 -10.57 -4.40
C SER A 278 12.63 -9.62 -4.04
N VAL A 279 12.51 -8.50 -4.76
CA VAL A 279 11.42 -7.54 -4.59
C VAL A 279 10.61 -7.49 -5.89
N ASN A 280 9.30 -7.64 -5.81
CA ASN A 280 8.40 -7.72 -6.97
C ASN A 280 8.52 -6.51 -7.90
N ALA A 281 8.85 -6.74 -9.17
CA ALA A 281 9.04 -5.68 -10.15
C ALA A 281 7.73 -5.01 -10.57
N LEU A 282 6.63 -5.77 -10.67
CA LEU A 282 5.32 -5.23 -11.06
C LEU A 282 4.74 -4.34 -9.96
N LEU A 283 4.77 -4.80 -8.71
CA LEU A 283 4.33 -4.01 -7.55
C LEU A 283 5.20 -2.77 -7.35
N SER A 284 6.53 -2.91 -7.47
CA SER A 284 7.46 -1.76 -7.40
C SER A 284 7.22 -0.74 -8.52
N LEU A 285 6.84 -1.19 -9.71
CA LEU A 285 6.44 -0.31 -10.81
C LEU A 285 5.11 0.41 -10.51
N GLY A 286 4.14 -0.30 -9.89
CA GLY A 286 2.91 0.31 -9.39
C GLY A 286 3.17 1.41 -8.37
N ILE A 287 4.09 1.19 -7.42
CA ILE A 287 4.56 2.21 -6.47
C ILE A 287 5.19 3.39 -7.22
N ALA A 288 6.11 3.14 -8.16
CA ALA A 288 6.78 4.20 -8.91
C ALA A 288 5.81 5.07 -9.72
N ILE A 289 4.75 4.48 -10.27
CA ILE A 289 3.69 5.21 -10.97
C ILE A 289 2.97 6.14 -9.98
N ASN A 290 2.59 5.61 -8.80
CA ASN A 290 1.91 6.36 -7.75
C ASN A 290 2.77 7.54 -7.25
N GLU A 291 4.05 7.30 -6.92
CA GLU A 291 4.96 8.27 -6.31
C GLU A 291 5.45 9.36 -7.26
N SER A 292 5.49 9.09 -8.55
CA SER A 292 6.11 10.01 -9.52
C SER A 292 5.13 10.65 -10.50
N ALA A 293 3.81 10.54 -10.28
CA ALA A 293 2.81 10.96 -11.25
C ALA A 293 3.15 10.42 -12.66
N TRP A 294 3.29 9.11 -12.76
CA TRP A 294 3.69 8.43 -14.00
C TRP A 294 5.09 8.85 -14.52
N GLY A 295 6.04 9.11 -13.63
CA GLY A 295 7.38 9.53 -14.00
C GLY A 295 7.49 10.97 -14.49
N ARG A 296 6.53 11.84 -14.12
CA ARG A 296 6.43 13.22 -14.60
C ARG A 296 6.51 14.28 -13.52
N SER A 297 6.54 13.91 -12.23
CA SER A 297 6.69 14.87 -11.14
C SER A 297 7.97 15.69 -11.30
N SER A 298 8.00 16.91 -10.78
CA SER A 298 9.15 17.82 -10.87
C SER A 298 10.43 17.22 -10.28
N ILE A 299 10.30 16.53 -9.15
CA ILE A 299 11.40 15.79 -8.50
C ILE A 299 11.90 14.65 -9.40
N CYS A 300 11.00 13.85 -9.93
CA CYS A 300 11.35 12.79 -10.84
C CYS A 300 12.12 13.29 -12.07
N LEU A 301 11.62 14.33 -12.71
CA LEU A 301 12.23 14.89 -13.92
C LEU A 301 13.60 15.52 -13.66
N SER A 302 13.76 16.23 -12.53
CA SER A 302 14.99 16.99 -12.21
C SER A 302 16.04 16.13 -11.51
N LYS A 303 15.64 15.12 -10.72
CA LYS A 303 16.54 14.37 -9.83
C LYS A 303 16.63 12.88 -10.15
N ASN A 304 15.93 12.37 -11.15
CA ASN A 304 15.76 10.93 -11.44
C ASN A 304 15.22 10.15 -10.22
N ASN A 305 14.45 10.77 -9.36
CA ASN A 305 13.89 10.19 -8.16
C ASN A 305 12.41 9.84 -8.40
N ILE A 306 12.17 8.56 -8.76
CA ILE A 306 10.82 8.08 -9.11
C ILE A 306 10.02 7.56 -7.90
N PHE A 307 10.60 7.57 -6.71
CA PHE A 307 9.96 7.12 -5.47
C PHE A 307 9.88 8.22 -4.41
N GLY A 308 10.27 9.45 -4.74
CA GLY A 308 10.26 10.56 -3.80
C GLY A 308 11.23 10.41 -2.62
N LEU A 309 12.27 9.59 -2.75
CA LEU A 309 13.16 9.28 -1.65
C LEU A 309 13.84 10.52 -1.08
N ASN A 310 13.75 10.69 0.26
CA ASN A 310 14.24 11.83 1.03
C ASN A 310 13.69 13.20 0.54
N ALA A 311 12.47 13.19 0.07
CA ALA A 311 11.75 14.41 -0.19
C ALA A 311 11.03 14.82 1.10
N VAL A 312 11.42 15.97 1.71
CA VAL A 312 10.82 16.52 2.93
C VAL A 312 9.97 17.74 2.59
N ASP A 313 8.79 17.87 3.19
CA ASP A 313 7.84 18.97 2.96
C ASP A 313 8.45 20.35 3.09
N SER A 314 9.35 20.53 4.08
CA SER A 314 10.00 21.79 4.32
C SER A 314 11.09 22.13 3.31
N SER A 315 11.54 21.15 2.48
CA SER A 315 12.64 21.33 1.55
C SER A 315 12.61 20.29 0.41
N PRO A 316 11.76 20.45 -0.63
CA PRO A 316 11.74 19.58 -1.82
C PRO A 316 13.10 19.49 -2.50
N ASN A 317 13.98 20.47 -2.22
CA ASN A 317 15.36 20.48 -2.71
C ASN A 317 16.26 19.43 -2.05
N ASP A 318 15.86 18.84 -0.91
CA ASP A 318 16.66 17.84 -0.19
C ASP A 318 16.37 16.40 -0.68
N ALA A 319 15.35 16.20 -1.52
CA ALA A 319 15.12 14.92 -2.18
C ALA A 319 16.40 14.38 -2.84
N TYR A 320 16.68 13.10 -2.69
CA TYR A 320 17.86 12.47 -3.29
C TYR A 320 17.88 12.65 -4.80
N ALA A 321 19.05 13.02 -5.32
CA ALA A 321 19.30 13.05 -6.76
C ALA A 321 20.10 11.81 -7.16
N PHE A 322 19.59 11.06 -8.11
CA PHE A 322 20.24 9.86 -8.60
C PHE A 322 20.95 10.08 -9.92
N PRO A 323 22.12 9.43 -10.15
CA PRO A 323 22.82 9.49 -11.44
C PRO A 323 21.95 8.99 -12.60
N SER A 324 21.09 7.99 -12.33
CA SER A 324 20.16 7.40 -13.30
C SER A 324 18.89 6.88 -12.61
N ILE A 325 17.86 6.59 -13.42
CA ILE A 325 16.66 5.91 -12.92
C ILE A 325 17.00 4.48 -12.44
N ASP A 326 17.96 3.75 -13.08
CA ASP A 326 18.39 2.43 -12.60
C ASP A 326 19.01 2.50 -11.19
N ASP A 327 19.76 3.56 -10.88
CA ASP A 327 20.29 3.77 -9.53
C ASP A 327 19.18 4.04 -8.50
N CYS A 328 18.16 4.81 -8.87
CA CYS A 328 16.99 5.04 -8.01
C CYS A 328 16.21 3.75 -7.75
N ILE A 329 15.94 2.95 -8.77
CA ILE A 329 15.27 1.65 -8.63
C ILE A 329 16.09 0.72 -7.73
N ARG A 330 17.41 0.66 -7.94
CA ARG A 330 18.29 -0.13 -7.08
C ARG A 330 18.23 0.31 -5.63
N GLU A 331 18.31 1.61 -5.37
CA GLU A 331 18.23 2.17 -4.02
C GLU A 331 16.92 1.78 -3.35
N PHE A 332 15.79 1.98 -4.02
CA PHE A 332 14.48 1.64 -3.51
C PHE A 332 14.35 0.13 -3.23
N MET A 333 14.63 -0.74 -4.21
CA MET A 333 14.42 -2.19 -4.04
C MET A 333 15.41 -2.82 -3.06
N ASN A 334 16.65 -2.30 -2.96
CA ASN A 334 17.64 -2.80 -2.03
C ASN A 334 17.45 -2.26 -0.61
N TYR A 335 17.58 -0.93 -0.44
CA TYR A 335 17.64 -0.35 0.91
C TYR A 335 16.27 -0.15 1.52
N GLN A 336 15.32 0.40 0.77
CA GLN A 336 13.99 0.64 1.32
C GLN A 336 13.21 -0.67 1.45
N MET A 337 13.09 -1.46 0.38
CA MET A 337 12.29 -2.67 0.43
C MET A 337 13.03 -3.83 1.10
N ALA A 338 14.03 -4.43 0.46
CA ALA A 338 14.65 -5.68 0.92
C ALA A 338 15.35 -5.56 2.29
N ASN A 339 15.88 -4.40 2.67
CA ASN A 339 16.61 -4.22 3.94
C ASN A 339 15.86 -3.43 5.01
N ALA A 340 14.67 -2.90 4.73
CA ALA A 340 13.85 -2.19 5.69
C ALA A 340 12.42 -2.75 5.75
N TYR A 341 11.55 -2.42 4.78
CA TYR A 341 10.13 -2.74 4.85
C TYR A 341 9.80 -4.24 4.79
N LEU A 342 10.62 -5.03 4.06
CA LEU A 342 10.42 -6.47 3.88
C LEU A 342 11.33 -7.31 4.80
N LYS A 343 12.15 -6.67 5.63
CA LYS A 343 13.12 -7.37 6.45
C LYS A 343 12.59 -7.62 7.85
N ASP A 344 12.52 -8.87 8.24
CA ASP A 344 12.15 -9.29 9.59
C ASP A 344 12.95 -8.56 10.68
N GLY A 345 12.23 -8.11 11.71
CA GLY A 345 12.81 -7.44 12.85
C GLY A 345 13.16 -5.97 12.64
N GLN A 346 12.91 -5.41 11.47
CA GLN A 346 12.96 -3.96 11.26
C GLN A 346 11.67 -3.31 11.79
N TRP A 347 11.79 -2.12 12.35
CA TRP A 347 10.66 -1.37 12.89
C TRP A 347 9.62 -1.01 11.81
N SER A 348 10.05 -0.88 10.55
CA SER A 348 9.22 -0.56 9.39
C SER A 348 8.52 -1.77 8.77
N ASN A 349 8.89 -3.01 9.18
CA ASN A 349 8.22 -4.21 8.71
C ASN A 349 6.92 -4.45 9.50
N HIS A 350 5.80 -4.34 8.80
CA HIS A 350 4.46 -4.65 9.30
C HIS A 350 3.76 -5.69 8.43
N GLY A 351 4.51 -6.43 7.63
CA GLY A 351 4.06 -7.41 6.65
C GLY A 351 4.66 -7.15 5.26
N GLU A 352 4.91 -8.20 4.51
CA GLU A 352 5.66 -8.19 3.25
C GLU A 352 4.76 -7.93 2.04
N TYR A 353 3.82 -6.99 2.14
CA TYR A 353 2.84 -6.62 1.11
C TYR A 353 2.54 -5.12 1.16
N LEU A 354 1.91 -4.56 0.12
CA LEU A 354 1.58 -3.12 0.07
C LEU A 354 0.70 -2.69 1.24
N GLY A 355 -0.35 -3.45 1.51
CA GLY A 355 -1.19 -3.34 2.70
C GLY A 355 -2.06 -2.09 2.78
N ASN A 356 -2.35 -1.74 4.03
CA ASN A 356 -3.16 -0.61 4.45
C ASN A 356 -2.66 -0.09 5.82
N LYS A 357 -3.43 0.74 6.53
CA LYS A 357 -2.99 1.22 7.85
C LYS A 357 -3.01 0.14 8.95
N GLY A 358 -3.66 -1.00 8.73
CA GLY A 358 -3.68 -2.13 9.66
C GLY A 358 -2.51 -3.11 9.48
N GLY A 359 -1.82 -3.09 8.34
CA GLY A 359 -0.69 -4.00 8.06
C GLY A 359 -0.05 -3.74 6.71
N GLY A 360 1.19 -4.23 6.55
CA GLY A 360 1.98 -4.07 5.35
C GLY A 360 2.80 -2.77 5.30
N ILE A 361 3.35 -2.48 4.14
CA ILE A 361 4.25 -1.35 3.89
C ILE A 361 3.57 -0.01 4.22
N ASN A 362 2.27 0.15 3.87
CA ASN A 362 1.55 1.40 4.08
C ASN A 362 1.42 1.85 5.54
N VAL A 363 1.65 0.97 6.52
CA VAL A 363 1.63 1.37 7.94
C VAL A 363 2.63 2.49 8.21
N SER A 364 3.83 2.36 7.65
CA SER A 364 4.98 3.25 7.92
C SER A 364 5.54 3.95 6.68
N TYR A 365 5.01 3.69 5.47
CA TYR A 365 5.55 4.27 4.23
C TYR A 365 4.87 5.58 3.86
N ALA A 366 3.55 5.67 3.95
CA ALA A 366 2.80 6.83 3.49
C ALA A 366 1.77 7.30 4.52
N SER A 367 1.51 8.60 4.58
CA SER A 367 0.43 9.18 5.37
C SER A 367 -0.94 8.99 4.71
N ASP A 368 -0.99 8.78 3.39
CA ASP A 368 -2.20 8.40 2.66
C ASP A 368 -2.71 7.04 3.15
N PRO A 369 -3.89 6.97 3.78
CA PRO A 369 -4.40 5.71 4.30
C PRO A 369 -4.71 4.66 3.21
N TYR A 370 -4.86 5.08 1.97
CA TYR A 370 -5.18 4.23 0.82
C TYR A 370 -4.02 4.07 -0.18
N TRP A 371 -2.81 4.45 0.21
CA TRP A 371 -1.61 4.36 -0.64
C TRP A 371 -1.38 2.94 -1.19
N GLY A 372 -1.45 1.92 -0.33
CA GLY A 372 -1.26 0.53 -0.76
C GLY A 372 -2.32 0.06 -1.76
N GLU A 373 -3.57 0.49 -1.58
CA GLU A 373 -4.67 0.23 -2.50
C GLU A 373 -4.44 0.90 -3.87
N LYS A 374 -3.97 2.16 -3.88
CA LYS A 374 -3.66 2.90 -5.10
C LYS A 374 -2.51 2.27 -5.88
N ALA A 375 -1.41 1.92 -5.19
CA ALA A 375 -0.28 1.23 -5.81
C ALA A 375 -0.67 -0.15 -6.38
N ALA A 376 -1.52 -0.89 -5.66
CA ALA A 376 -2.09 -2.17 -6.10
C ALA A 376 -2.96 -2.01 -7.35
N ALA A 377 -3.77 -0.94 -7.43
CA ALA A 377 -4.60 -0.66 -8.60
C ALA A 377 -3.76 -0.40 -9.86
N HIS A 378 -2.62 0.27 -9.74
CA HIS A 378 -1.67 0.41 -10.85
C HIS A 378 -1.09 -0.94 -11.26
N ALA A 379 -0.67 -1.78 -10.32
CA ALA A 379 -0.17 -3.11 -10.61
C ALA A 379 -1.22 -3.99 -11.31
N TRP A 380 -2.46 -3.96 -10.82
CA TRP A 380 -3.58 -4.67 -11.45
C TRP A 380 -3.85 -4.20 -12.88
N ASN A 381 -3.84 -2.89 -13.13
CA ASN A 381 -4.02 -2.33 -14.48
C ASN A 381 -2.90 -2.78 -15.43
N LEU A 382 -1.64 -2.75 -14.98
CA LEU A 382 -0.51 -3.24 -15.75
C LEU A 382 -0.64 -4.73 -16.06
N ASP A 383 -0.96 -5.56 -15.07
CA ASP A 383 -1.14 -7.00 -15.25
C ASP A 383 -2.29 -7.31 -16.22
N THR A 384 -3.40 -6.58 -16.11
CA THR A 384 -4.54 -6.72 -17.03
C THR A 384 -4.12 -6.43 -18.48
N LEU A 385 -3.35 -5.38 -18.72
CA LEU A 385 -2.81 -5.06 -20.05
C LEU A 385 -1.78 -6.09 -20.52
N GLY A 386 -1.11 -6.74 -19.60
CA GLY A 386 -0.16 -7.83 -19.85
C GLY A 386 -0.79 -9.20 -20.08
N GLY A 387 -2.12 -9.31 -19.93
CA GLY A 387 -2.89 -10.55 -20.10
C GLY A 387 -3.13 -11.29 -18.79
N SER A 388 -3.11 -10.61 -17.64
CA SER A 388 -3.45 -11.12 -16.31
C SER A 388 -2.67 -12.38 -15.93
N ARG A 389 -1.35 -12.32 -16.05
CA ARG A 389 -0.48 -13.48 -15.79
C ARG A 389 -0.07 -13.63 -14.33
N ASP A 390 -0.02 -12.52 -13.60
CA ASP A 390 0.35 -12.52 -12.18
C ASP A 390 -0.88 -12.57 -11.27
N TYR A 391 -2.06 -12.17 -11.79
CA TYR A 391 -3.31 -12.22 -11.03
C TYR A 391 -3.84 -13.67 -10.94
N ALA A 392 -3.81 -14.25 -9.74
CA ALA A 392 -4.30 -15.62 -9.52
C ALA A 392 -5.83 -15.73 -9.42
N GLY A 393 -6.54 -14.59 -9.43
CA GLY A 393 -7.97 -14.53 -9.21
C GLY A 393 -8.32 -14.46 -7.72
N THR A 394 -9.51 -13.92 -7.43
CA THR A 394 -10.18 -14.22 -6.16
C THR A 394 -10.98 -15.49 -6.41
N ASP A 395 -10.38 -16.66 -6.23
CA ASP A 395 -11.19 -17.85 -6.08
C ASP A 395 -12.04 -17.63 -4.82
N ASP A 396 -13.38 -17.67 -4.98
CA ASP A 396 -14.35 -17.69 -3.87
C ASP A 396 -14.21 -19.00 -3.02
N THR A 397 -13.14 -19.73 -3.21
CA THR A 397 -12.77 -20.90 -2.43
C THR A 397 -11.95 -20.42 -1.23
N PRO A 398 -12.36 -20.73 0.00
CA PRO A 398 -11.53 -20.46 1.18
C PRO A 398 -10.19 -21.18 0.95
N THR A 399 -9.12 -20.40 0.82
CA THR A 399 -7.77 -20.96 0.97
C THR A 399 -7.69 -21.45 2.40
N ASP A 400 -7.51 -22.76 2.57
CA ASP A 400 -7.19 -23.35 3.86
C ASP A 400 -6.04 -22.54 4.47
N GLU A 401 -6.32 -21.91 5.61
CA GLU A 401 -5.26 -21.38 6.44
C GLU A 401 -4.23 -22.49 6.66
N PRO A 402 -2.92 -22.20 6.70
CA PRO A 402 -1.93 -23.21 7.05
C PRO A 402 -2.33 -23.76 8.41
N GLU A 403 -2.65 -25.07 8.42
CA GLU A 403 -3.02 -25.77 9.64
C GLU A 403 -1.95 -25.51 10.70
N THR A 404 -2.28 -24.73 11.72
CA THR A 404 -1.52 -24.71 12.96
C THR A 404 -1.60 -26.12 13.52
N GLU A 405 -0.50 -26.87 13.40
CA GLU A 405 -0.38 -28.17 14.00
C GLU A 405 -0.60 -28.04 15.51
N THR A 406 -1.82 -28.35 15.95
CA THR A 406 -2.12 -28.55 17.36
C THR A 406 -1.44 -29.85 17.78
N PRO A 407 -0.60 -29.88 18.83
CA PRO A 407 0.01 -31.11 19.28
C PRO A 407 -1.06 -32.11 19.69
N GLY A 408 -1.21 -33.18 18.90
CA GLY A 408 -2.15 -34.23 19.16
C GLY A 408 -1.85 -34.93 20.47
N THR A 409 -2.79 -34.90 21.41
CA THR A 409 -2.82 -35.78 22.56
C THR A 409 -3.02 -37.18 22.06
N GLY A 410 -1.94 -37.94 21.97
CA GLY A 410 -1.97 -39.35 21.63
C GLY A 410 -2.62 -40.14 22.75
N ASN A 411 -3.72 -40.79 22.43
CA ASN A 411 -4.31 -41.86 23.26
C ASN A 411 -3.98 -43.20 22.63
N ASN A 412 -2.94 -43.86 23.16
CA ASN A 412 -2.55 -45.18 22.76
C ASN A 412 -3.44 -46.22 23.46
N THR A 413 -4.16 -47.00 22.70
CA THR A 413 -4.72 -48.27 23.15
C THR A 413 -4.04 -49.37 22.35
N PRO A 414 -3.42 -50.40 23.00
CA PRO A 414 -2.73 -51.48 22.29
C PRO A 414 -3.70 -52.60 21.93
N THR A 415 -3.54 -53.18 20.76
CA THR A 415 -4.12 -54.48 20.43
C THR A 415 -2.98 -55.36 19.91
N ASP A 416 -2.76 -56.47 20.62
CA ASP A 416 -1.93 -57.63 20.34
C ASP A 416 -2.34 -58.28 18.99
N GLU A 417 -1.54 -59.00 18.27
CA GLU A 417 -0.56 -60.07 18.45
C GLU A 417 0.15 -60.40 17.10
N PRO A 418 1.13 -61.33 17.06
CA PRO A 418 2.27 -61.27 16.16
C PRO A 418 2.21 -62.33 15.03
N GLU A 419 2.96 -62.07 13.96
CA GLU A 419 3.38 -63.17 13.06
C GLU A 419 4.90 -63.12 12.84
N THR A 420 5.47 -64.28 13.16
CA THR A 420 6.86 -64.70 13.04
C THR A 420 7.24 -64.99 11.58
N GLU A 421 8.42 -64.51 11.17
CA GLU A 421 9.24 -65.30 10.22
C GLU A 421 10.73 -64.98 10.42
N THR A 422 11.54 -66.07 10.38
CA THR A 422 12.90 -66.26 10.81
C THR A 422 13.95 -66.01 9.69
N PRO A 423 15.25 -66.09 9.96
CA PRO A 423 16.25 -65.12 9.46
C PRO A 423 17.14 -65.64 8.32
N GLY A 424 17.63 -64.70 7.52
CA GLY A 424 18.69 -64.95 6.54
C GLY A 424 20.03 -64.40 7.00
N THR A 425 20.97 -65.29 7.23
CA THR A 425 22.38 -65.05 7.57
C THR A 425 23.18 -64.47 6.44
N GLY A 426 23.96 -63.43 6.71
CA GLY A 426 24.98 -62.90 5.81
C GLY A 426 26.03 -62.09 6.51
N ASN A 427 27.08 -62.79 6.84
CA ASN A 427 28.30 -62.34 7.55
C ASN A 427 29.14 -61.43 6.67
N ASN A 428 29.67 -60.30 7.20
CA ASN A 428 31.05 -59.87 7.00
C ASN A 428 31.42 -58.73 7.95
N THR A 429 32.45 -58.96 8.73
CA THR A 429 33.07 -58.15 9.73
C THR A 429 34.20 -57.26 9.15
N PRO A 430 34.84 -56.38 9.93
CA PRO A 430 35.18 -55.01 9.59
C PRO A 430 36.68 -54.78 9.35
N THR A 431 37.06 -53.62 8.90
CA THR A 431 38.45 -53.15 9.10
C THR A 431 38.48 -51.62 9.18
N ASP A 432 39.02 -51.22 10.29
CA ASP A 432 39.98 -50.19 10.67
C ASP A 432 39.59 -48.71 10.78
N GLU A 433 39.60 -48.30 12.03
CA GLU A 433 39.85 -46.96 12.57
C GLU A 433 41.35 -46.63 12.52
N PRO A 434 41.78 -45.48 13.06
CA PRO A 434 41.75 -44.08 12.63
C PRO A 434 43.17 -43.47 12.58
N GLU A 435 43.32 -42.30 12.02
CA GLU A 435 44.47 -41.46 12.35
C GLU A 435 44.09 -40.04 12.72
N THR A 436 44.40 -39.71 13.96
CA THR A 436 44.41 -38.37 14.58
C THR A 436 45.68 -37.63 14.13
N GLU A 437 45.53 -36.41 13.64
CA GLU A 437 46.63 -35.45 13.61
C GLU A 437 46.28 -34.18 14.34
N THR A 438 47.14 -33.82 15.29
CA THR A 438 47.10 -32.71 16.22
C THR A 438 47.70 -31.43 15.63
N PRO A 439 47.39 -30.23 16.14
CA PRO A 439 47.64 -28.96 15.44
C PRO A 439 49.04 -28.41 15.61
N GLY A 440 49.58 -27.84 14.58
CA GLY A 440 50.82 -27.08 14.55
C GLY A 440 50.61 -25.63 15.00
N THR A 441 51.30 -25.26 16.07
CA THR A 441 51.46 -23.87 16.53
C THR A 441 52.37 -23.11 15.59
N GLY A 442 51.82 -22.04 14.95
CA GLY A 442 52.59 -21.05 14.19
C GLY A 442 52.36 -19.65 14.75
N ASN A 443 53.42 -19.20 15.44
CA ASN A 443 53.54 -17.87 16.03
C ASN A 443 53.95 -16.89 14.95
N ASN A 444 53.20 -15.77 14.72
CA ASN A 444 53.73 -14.59 14.05
C ASN A 444 53.21 -13.31 14.66
N THR A 445 54.15 -12.54 15.15
CA THR A 445 54.04 -11.22 15.78
C THR A 445 53.70 -10.15 14.73
N PRO A 446 52.93 -9.11 15.07
CA PRO A 446 52.62 -8.02 14.16
C PRO A 446 53.75 -6.97 14.15
N ALA A 447 53.95 -6.40 12.99
CA ALA A 447 54.87 -5.26 12.79
C ALA A 447 54.09 -4.00 12.40
N ASP A 448 54.39 -2.98 13.17
CA ASP A 448 54.46 -1.54 12.89
C ASP A 448 53.26 -0.75 12.37
N GLU A 449 52.83 0.17 13.27
CA GLU A 449 52.06 1.38 12.96
C GLU A 449 52.83 2.33 12.04
N PRO A 450 52.20 3.14 11.22
CA PRO A 450 52.74 4.40 10.69
C PRO A 450 52.25 5.61 11.46
N GLU A 451 53.17 6.50 11.62
CA GLU A 451 53.16 7.72 12.41
C GLU A 451 52.11 8.77 11.96
N THR A 452 51.56 9.46 12.93
CA THR A 452 50.74 10.68 12.82
C THR A 452 51.58 11.86 12.38
N GLU A 453 51.25 12.47 11.25
CA GLU A 453 51.74 13.80 10.90
C GLU A 453 50.71 14.87 11.27
N THR A 454 51.18 15.87 12.01
CA THR A 454 50.47 17.06 12.48
C THR A 454 50.41 18.13 11.35
N PRO A 455 49.32 18.85 11.12
CA PRO A 455 49.28 19.93 10.14
C PRO A 455 49.92 21.20 10.68
N GLY A 456 50.87 21.73 9.94
CA GLY A 456 51.48 23.02 10.17
C GLY A 456 50.56 24.20 9.86
N THR A 457 50.52 25.15 10.76
CA THR A 457 49.89 26.43 10.62
C THR A 457 50.61 27.28 9.56
N GLY A 458 49.92 27.64 8.50
CA GLY A 458 50.38 28.64 7.51
C GLY A 458 49.41 29.80 7.44
N ASN A 459 49.87 30.91 7.99
CA ASN A 459 49.22 32.21 7.99
C ASN A 459 49.59 32.95 6.66
N ASN A 460 48.61 33.39 5.88
CA ASN A 460 48.86 34.45 4.88
C ASN A 460 47.64 35.35 4.70
N THR A 461 47.84 36.59 5.03
CA THR A 461 46.97 37.75 4.90
C THR A 461 46.95 38.25 3.43
N PRO A 462 45.87 38.90 2.96
CA PRO A 462 45.78 39.41 1.60
C PRO A 462 46.34 40.81 1.46
N THR A 463 46.84 41.11 0.26
CA THR A 463 47.06 42.47 -0.20
C THR A 463 46.61 42.63 -1.65
N ASP A 464 45.77 43.67 -1.85
CA ASP A 464 45.26 44.37 -3.06
C ASP A 464 44.20 43.67 -3.89
#